data_26e01c26fa9f1f7c0d6f0e8e285aea7c
#
_entry.id   26e01c26fa9f1f7c0d6f0e8e285aea7c
#
_cell.length_a   1.000
_cell.length_b   1.000
_cell.length_c   1.000
_cell.angle_alpha   90.00
_cell.angle_beta   90.00
_cell.angle_gamma   90.00
#
_symmetry.space_group_name_H-M   'P 1'
#
loop_
_entity.id
_entity.type
_entity.pdbx_description
1 polymer ?
#
loop_
_entity_poly.entity_id
_entity_poly.type
_entity_poly.pdbx_seq_one_letter_code
_entity_poly.pdbx_strand_id
1 'polypeptide(L)'
;MEKNILKLTSVFLCVLLFAACKDDYEDHYQGYGMVNMLGESSYQIKMDDGYTLHPKEAPFPSSELSDSMRLNLEYSILEVQDSSVDVKILRAMEILTKPVIAYDTTLLDSIGNDPIKISDSGYWIAHGFLNFEFVYAGGYPVVSVKHMINLLQHTDHNDGLLFEFRHNAFKDRREQLYSGVVSFPISSLLDDLPKPVKIKVKYHDTNTSDRTIEFNYQ
;
A
#
# COMPACT_ATOMS: atom_id res chain seq x y z
N MET A 1 -85.59 -22.85 26.71
CA MET A 1 -85.15 -21.45 26.59
C MET A 1 -83.66 -21.40 26.89
N GLU A 2 -82.84 -21.57 25.89
CA GLU A 2 -81.36 -21.47 26.04
C GLU A 2 -80.87 -20.42 25.06
N LYS A 3 -80.19 -19.39 25.59
CA LYS A 3 -79.56 -18.33 24.81
C LYS A 3 -78.17 -18.76 24.37
N ASN A 4 -77.99 -19.00 23.08
CA ASN A 4 -76.72 -19.20 22.49
C ASN A 4 -76.00 -17.86 22.35
N ILE A 5 -74.92 -17.66 23.14
CA ILE A 5 -74.01 -16.55 23.04
C ILE A 5 -72.93 -16.93 22.04
N LEU A 6 -73.00 -16.30 20.86
CA LEU A 6 -72.01 -16.41 19.81
C LEU A 6 -70.77 -15.60 20.22
N LYS A 7 -69.68 -16.32 20.62
CA LYS A 7 -68.39 -15.72 20.89
C LYS A 7 -67.69 -15.40 19.56
N LEU A 8 -67.61 -14.14 19.23
CA LEU A 8 -66.84 -13.62 18.12
C LEU A 8 -65.36 -13.52 18.54
N THR A 9 -64.58 -14.52 18.21
CA THR A 9 -63.13 -14.51 18.41
C THR A 9 -62.49 -13.66 17.31
N SER A 10 -62.11 -12.46 17.67
CA SER A 10 -61.31 -11.55 16.85
C SER A 10 -59.88 -12.10 16.74
N VAL A 11 -59.55 -12.65 15.58
CA VAL A 11 -58.18 -13.05 15.25
C VAL A 11 -57.41 -11.78 14.91
N PHE A 12 -56.61 -11.29 15.86
CA PHE A 12 -55.69 -10.15 15.64
C PHE A 12 -54.49 -10.68 14.88
N LEU A 13 -54.50 -10.54 13.56
CA LEU A 13 -53.38 -10.87 12.68
C LEU A 13 -52.29 -9.80 12.87
N CYS A 14 -51.34 -10.09 13.77
CA CYS A 14 -50.09 -9.31 13.87
C CYS A 14 -49.24 -9.56 12.61
N VAL A 15 -49.38 -8.67 11.63
CA VAL A 15 -48.42 -8.57 10.54
C VAL A 15 -47.13 -7.96 11.12
N LEU A 16 -46.20 -8.84 11.51
CA LEU A 16 -44.82 -8.43 11.80
C LEU A 16 -44.18 -7.97 10.49
N LEU A 17 -44.19 -6.66 10.28
CA LEU A 17 -43.32 -6.02 9.31
C LEU A 17 -41.88 -6.21 9.79
N PHE A 18 -41.24 -7.25 9.32
CA PHE A 18 -39.78 -7.32 9.33
C PHE A 18 -39.29 -6.21 8.39
N ALA A 19 -39.08 -5.02 8.94
CA ALA A 19 -38.19 -4.07 8.34
C ALA A 19 -36.79 -4.76 8.36
N ALA A 20 -36.47 -5.45 7.29
CA ALA A 20 -35.08 -5.83 7.03
C ALA A 20 -34.32 -4.49 6.91
N CYS A 21 -33.64 -4.10 7.98
CA CYS A 21 -32.50 -3.23 7.83
C CYS A 21 -31.59 -3.98 6.85
N LYS A 22 -31.55 -3.55 5.61
CA LYS A 22 -30.36 -3.74 4.80
C LYS A 22 -29.30 -2.91 5.52
N ASP A 23 -28.49 -3.56 6.32
CA ASP A 23 -27.18 -3.05 6.58
C ASP A 23 -26.51 -3.02 5.20
N ASP A 24 -26.46 -1.85 4.58
CA ASP A 24 -25.64 -1.61 3.40
C ASP A 24 -24.18 -1.72 3.91
N TYR A 25 -23.71 -2.95 4.00
CA TYR A 25 -22.31 -3.25 4.21
C TYR A 25 -21.62 -2.81 2.92
N GLU A 26 -21.13 -1.59 2.89
CA GLU A 26 -20.24 -1.15 1.81
C GLU A 26 -18.97 -1.99 1.94
N ASP A 27 -18.71 -2.84 0.94
CA ASP A 27 -17.46 -3.58 0.89
C ASP A 27 -16.29 -2.60 0.77
N HIS A 28 -15.39 -2.64 1.75
CA HIS A 28 -14.19 -1.83 1.77
C HIS A 28 -13.02 -2.60 1.18
N TYR A 29 -12.39 -2.02 0.19
CA TYR A 29 -11.21 -2.55 -0.48
C TYR A 29 -9.99 -1.73 -0.10
N GLN A 30 -8.83 -2.38 -0.05
CA GLN A 30 -7.55 -1.73 0.21
C GLN A 30 -6.54 -2.13 -0.86
N GLY A 31 -5.64 -1.21 -1.19
CA GLY A 31 -4.58 -1.51 -2.15
C GLY A 31 -3.64 -0.33 -2.39
N TYR A 32 -2.64 -0.60 -3.17
CA TYR A 32 -1.63 0.37 -3.57
C TYR A 32 -1.86 0.78 -5.02
N GLY A 33 -1.64 2.06 -5.30
CA GLY A 33 -1.78 2.57 -6.65
C GLY A 33 -0.94 3.83 -6.89
N MET A 34 -0.95 4.27 -8.13
CA MET A 34 -0.25 5.45 -8.60
C MET A 34 -1.25 6.42 -9.22
N VAL A 35 -1.18 7.68 -8.81
CA VAL A 35 -1.97 8.76 -9.42
C VAL A 35 -1.49 8.98 -10.85
N ASN A 36 -2.43 9.06 -11.77
CA ASN A 36 -2.22 9.45 -13.15
C ASN A 36 -3.11 10.66 -13.44
N MET A 37 -2.49 11.84 -13.52
CA MET A 37 -3.20 13.10 -13.80
C MET A 37 -3.62 13.13 -15.26
N LEU A 38 -4.91 13.41 -15.51
CA LEU A 38 -5.48 13.56 -16.86
C LEU A 38 -5.65 15.04 -17.25
N GLY A 39 -5.45 15.95 -16.29
CA GLY A 39 -5.57 17.39 -16.42
C GLY A 39 -5.39 18.05 -15.06
N GLU A 40 -5.67 19.34 -14.95
CA GLU A 40 -5.46 20.11 -13.71
C GLU A 40 -6.32 19.63 -12.53
N SER A 41 -7.52 19.10 -12.80
CA SER A 41 -8.48 18.67 -11.76
C SER A 41 -9.04 17.28 -11.99
N SER A 42 -8.54 16.55 -13.00
CA SER A 42 -9.01 15.21 -13.36
C SER A 42 -7.89 14.20 -13.23
N TYR A 43 -8.16 13.08 -12.59
CA TYR A 43 -7.18 12.03 -12.36
C TYR A 43 -7.85 10.65 -12.33
N GLN A 44 -7.04 9.65 -12.50
CA GLN A 44 -7.34 8.25 -12.25
C GLN A 44 -6.24 7.64 -11.39
N ILE A 45 -6.49 6.48 -10.80
CA ILE A 45 -5.48 5.79 -10.00
C ILE A 45 -5.24 4.42 -10.64
N LYS A 46 -4.02 4.19 -11.08
CA LYS A 46 -3.57 2.89 -11.61
C LYS A 46 -3.16 2.03 -10.42
N MET A 47 -3.94 1.00 -10.14
CA MET A 47 -3.67 0.07 -9.04
C MET A 47 -2.54 -0.89 -9.40
N ASP A 48 -1.80 -1.34 -8.40
CA ASP A 48 -0.66 -2.26 -8.59
C ASP A 48 -1.09 -3.68 -8.99
N ASP A 49 -2.35 -4.03 -8.77
CA ASP A 49 -3.00 -5.26 -9.22
C ASP A 49 -3.56 -5.21 -10.66
N GLY A 50 -3.40 -4.07 -11.34
CA GLY A 50 -3.75 -3.87 -12.75
C GLY A 50 -5.10 -3.19 -13.02
N TYR A 51 -5.92 -2.95 -11.99
CA TYR A 51 -7.17 -2.18 -12.18
C TYR A 51 -6.87 -0.68 -12.30
N THR A 52 -7.81 0.02 -12.94
CA THR A 52 -7.82 1.49 -12.97
C THR A 52 -9.05 1.99 -12.23
N LEU A 53 -8.82 2.76 -11.16
CA LEU A 53 -9.88 3.39 -10.41
C LEU A 53 -10.19 4.78 -10.96
N HIS A 54 -11.48 5.08 -11.10
CA HIS A 54 -12.02 6.40 -11.44
C HIS A 54 -12.75 6.95 -10.22
N PRO A 55 -12.10 7.76 -9.39
CA PRO A 55 -12.73 8.35 -8.23
C PRO A 55 -13.88 9.28 -8.61
N LYS A 56 -15.11 8.97 -8.16
CA LYS A 56 -16.28 9.84 -8.25
C LYS A 56 -16.44 10.69 -7.02
N GLU A 57 -16.01 10.16 -5.87
CA GLU A 57 -16.00 10.83 -4.58
C GLU A 57 -14.65 10.60 -3.90
N ALA A 58 -14.10 11.65 -3.31
CA ALA A 58 -12.87 11.57 -2.50
C ALA A 58 -12.94 12.57 -1.33
N PRO A 59 -12.34 12.26 -0.17
CA PRO A 59 -12.35 13.14 1.00
C PRO A 59 -11.32 14.30 0.91
N PHE A 60 -10.65 14.46 -0.23
CA PHE A 60 -9.62 15.47 -0.48
C PHE A 60 -9.77 16.05 -1.90
N PRO A 61 -9.34 17.28 -2.15
CA PRO A 61 -9.36 17.87 -3.47
C PRO A 61 -8.24 17.32 -4.37
N SER A 62 -8.44 17.32 -5.68
CA SER A 62 -7.43 16.89 -6.66
C SER A 62 -6.14 17.72 -6.61
N SER A 63 -6.19 18.97 -6.10
CA SER A 63 -5.03 19.84 -5.94
C SER A 63 -4.00 19.36 -4.90
N GLU A 64 -4.36 18.39 -4.05
CA GLU A 64 -3.44 17.73 -3.13
C GLU A 64 -2.69 16.56 -3.78
N LEU A 65 -3.06 16.20 -5.01
CA LEU A 65 -2.45 15.11 -5.76
C LEU A 65 -1.44 15.64 -6.78
N SER A 66 -0.44 14.83 -7.06
CA SER A 66 0.51 15.05 -8.14
C SER A 66 0.63 13.81 -9.02
N ASP A 67 1.02 14.00 -10.27
CA ASP A 67 1.26 12.87 -11.16
C ASP A 67 2.35 11.96 -10.60
N SER A 68 2.16 10.65 -10.79
CA SER A 68 3.04 9.60 -10.26
C SER A 68 3.12 9.51 -8.73
N MET A 69 2.28 10.24 -7.96
CA MET A 69 2.18 10.08 -6.51
C MET A 69 1.74 8.65 -6.17
N ARG A 70 2.44 8.00 -5.27
CA ARG A 70 2.11 6.65 -4.79
C ARG A 70 1.17 6.74 -3.59
N LEU A 71 0.09 5.96 -3.61
CA LEU A 71 -0.94 5.97 -2.58
C LEU A 71 -1.21 4.58 -2.02
N ASN A 72 -1.45 4.52 -0.72
CA ASN A 72 -2.17 3.44 -0.05
C ASN A 72 -3.62 3.90 0.13
N LEU A 73 -4.55 3.12 -0.40
CA LEU A 73 -5.95 3.48 -0.56
C LEU A 73 -6.87 2.55 0.20
N GLU A 74 -7.94 3.13 0.75
CA GLU A 74 -9.15 2.44 1.16
C GLU A 74 -10.31 3.03 0.36
N TYR A 75 -11.12 2.18 -0.29
CA TYR A 75 -12.18 2.61 -1.19
C TYR A 75 -13.35 1.64 -1.20
N SER A 76 -14.53 2.11 -1.62
CA SER A 76 -15.68 1.29 -1.97
C SER A 76 -15.95 1.36 -3.47
N ILE A 77 -16.44 0.26 -4.03
CA ILE A 77 -16.77 0.16 -5.46
C ILE A 77 -18.19 0.67 -5.68
N LEU A 78 -18.34 1.59 -6.62
CA LEU A 78 -19.63 2.10 -7.07
C LEU A 78 -20.13 1.37 -8.32
N GLU A 79 -19.24 1.17 -9.32
CA GLU A 79 -19.55 0.48 -10.56
C GLU A 79 -18.29 -0.17 -11.15
N VAL A 80 -18.44 -1.33 -11.80
CA VAL A 80 -17.35 -2.04 -12.46
C VAL A 80 -17.61 -2.08 -13.96
N GLN A 81 -16.61 -1.67 -14.77
CA GLN A 81 -16.65 -1.68 -16.22
C GLN A 81 -15.34 -2.27 -16.76
N ASP A 82 -15.35 -3.55 -17.10
CA ASP A 82 -14.15 -4.32 -17.52
C ASP A 82 -12.98 -4.18 -16.51
N SER A 83 -11.88 -3.50 -16.90
CA SER A 83 -10.72 -3.23 -16.04
C SER A 83 -10.77 -1.85 -15.37
N SER A 84 -11.86 -1.12 -15.53
CA SER A 84 -12.10 0.23 -15.02
C SER A 84 -13.14 0.18 -13.92
N VAL A 85 -12.89 0.83 -12.78
CA VAL A 85 -13.75 0.75 -11.60
C VAL A 85 -14.06 2.15 -11.11
N ASP A 86 -15.34 2.52 -11.13
CA ASP A 86 -15.82 3.74 -10.49
C ASP A 86 -15.87 3.54 -8.97
N VAL A 87 -15.25 4.44 -8.21
CA VAL A 87 -15.05 4.27 -6.78
C VAL A 87 -15.34 5.54 -5.99
N LYS A 88 -15.69 5.33 -4.73
CA LYS A 88 -15.60 6.32 -3.66
C LYS A 88 -14.34 6.05 -2.84
N ILE A 89 -13.42 6.99 -2.80
CA ILE A 89 -12.24 6.91 -1.95
C ILE A 89 -12.68 7.24 -0.52
N LEU A 90 -12.39 6.34 0.41
CA LEU A 90 -12.67 6.50 1.83
C LEU A 90 -11.46 7.08 2.56
N ARG A 91 -10.27 6.62 2.17
CA ARG A 91 -9.01 7.09 2.72
C ARG A 91 -7.90 6.96 1.68
N ALA A 92 -7.00 7.92 1.66
CA ALA A 92 -5.74 7.82 0.93
C ALA A 92 -4.58 8.31 1.82
N MET A 93 -3.48 7.61 1.74
CA MET A 93 -2.22 8.01 2.39
C MET A 93 -1.12 7.97 1.36
N GLU A 94 -0.36 9.06 1.27
CA GLU A 94 0.84 9.09 0.43
C GLU A 94 1.87 8.09 0.95
N ILE A 95 2.40 7.27 0.03
CA ILE A 95 3.50 6.36 0.32
C ILE A 95 4.81 7.14 0.22
N LEU A 96 5.66 6.99 1.23
CA LEU A 96 7.00 7.55 1.19
C LEU A 96 7.71 7.11 -0.09
N THR A 97 7.98 8.08 -0.97
CA THR A 97 8.71 7.82 -2.22
C THR A 97 10.08 8.48 -2.15
N LYS A 98 11.14 7.70 -2.41
CA LYS A 98 12.52 8.17 -2.32
C LYS A 98 13.32 7.76 -3.55
N PRO A 99 14.28 8.59 -4.00
CA PRO A 99 15.17 8.19 -5.07
C PRO A 99 16.07 7.03 -4.63
N VAL A 100 16.45 6.19 -5.60
CA VAL A 100 17.56 5.26 -5.44
C VAL A 100 18.87 6.08 -5.45
N ILE A 101 19.79 5.78 -4.57
CA ILE A 101 21.10 6.43 -4.49
C ILE A 101 22.20 5.46 -4.84
N ALA A 102 23.28 5.94 -5.46
CA ALA A 102 24.44 5.11 -5.77
C ALA A 102 25.08 4.59 -4.47
N TYR A 103 25.52 3.33 -4.48
CA TYR A 103 26.25 2.74 -3.37
C TYR A 103 27.57 3.49 -3.17
N ASP A 104 27.79 3.99 -1.96
CA ASP A 104 29.01 4.67 -1.55
C ASP A 104 29.36 4.27 -0.11
N THR A 105 30.53 3.69 0.07
CA THR A 105 31.00 3.23 1.38
C THR A 105 31.14 4.37 2.40
N THR A 106 31.36 5.60 1.95
CA THR A 106 31.49 6.78 2.83
C THR A 106 30.16 7.18 3.48
N LEU A 107 29.02 6.76 2.91
CA LEU A 107 27.69 7.07 3.40
C LEU A 107 27.15 6.03 4.39
N LEU A 108 27.74 4.81 4.46
CA LEU A 108 27.15 3.67 5.16
C LEU A 108 26.89 3.93 6.65
N ASP A 109 27.80 4.61 7.34
CA ASP A 109 27.64 4.94 8.76
C ASP A 109 26.46 5.90 9.00
N SER A 110 26.24 6.85 8.11
CA SER A 110 25.15 7.82 8.21
C SER A 110 23.80 7.24 7.79
N ILE A 111 23.81 6.34 6.82
CA ILE A 111 22.60 5.66 6.31
C ILE A 111 22.14 4.57 7.29
N GLY A 112 23.07 3.96 8.02
CA GLY A 112 22.80 2.91 8.99
C GLY A 112 22.54 1.54 8.38
N ASN A 113 22.33 0.55 9.22
CA ASN A 113 21.96 -0.82 8.86
C ASN A 113 21.18 -1.49 9.98
N ASP A 114 20.28 -0.75 10.61
CA ASP A 114 19.41 -1.32 11.64
C ASP A 114 18.48 -2.37 11.04
N PRO A 115 18.16 -3.45 11.79
CA PRO A 115 17.42 -4.56 11.24
C PRO A 115 15.96 -4.20 10.95
N ILE A 116 15.45 -4.78 9.87
CA ILE A 116 14.04 -4.76 9.47
C ILE A 116 13.58 -6.18 9.16
N LYS A 117 12.29 -6.36 8.96
CA LYS A 117 11.72 -7.59 8.44
C LYS A 117 10.90 -7.27 7.19
N ILE A 118 11.20 -7.95 6.10
CA ILE A 118 10.39 -7.96 4.87
C ILE A 118 9.78 -9.36 4.74
N SER A 119 8.46 -9.45 4.55
CA SER A 119 7.79 -10.74 4.31
C SER A 119 8.03 -11.20 2.87
N ASP A 120 7.75 -12.48 2.58
CA ASP A 120 7.93 -13.03 1.24
C ASP A 120 7.01 -12.38 0.19
N SER A 121 5.90 -11.77 0.60
CA SER A 121 4.99 -10.98 -0.23
C SER A 121 5.19 -9.46 -0.07
N GLY A 122 6.13 -9.04 0.75
CA GLY A 122 6.33 -7.62 1.11
C GLY A 122 7.20 -6.83 0.13
N TYR A 123 7.36 -7.29 -1.12
CA TYR A 123 8.08 -6.56 -2.15
C TYR A 123 7.49 -6.83 -3.53
N TRP A 124 7.38 -5.80 -4.35
CA TRP A 124 6.83 -5.91 -5.72
C TRP A 124 7.28 -4.73 -6.58
N ILE A 125 7.16 -4.89 -7.90
CA ILE A 125 7.34 -3.81 -8.86
C ILE A 125 6.01 -3.50 -9.52
N ALA A 126 5.63 -2.24 -9.48
CA ALA A 126 4.47 -1.72 -10.20
C ALA A 126 4.74 -0.29 -10.68
N HIS A 127 4.29 0.04 -11.88
CA HIS A 127 4.38 1.38 -12.47
C HIS A 127 5.79 1.99 -12.45
N GLY A 128 6.84 1.13 -12.56
CA GLY A 128 8.24 1.57 -12.52
C GLY A 128 8.79 1.86 -11.13
N PHE A 129 8.07 1.47 -10.08
CA PHE A 129 8.53 1.57 -8.69
C PHE A 129 8.83 0.19 -8.12
N LEU A 130 9.95 0.07 -7.42
CA LEU A 130 10.23 -1.03 -6.52
C LEU A 130 9.70 -0.66 -5.13
N ASN A 131 8.76 -1.46 -4.63
CA ASN A 131 8.02 -1.20 -3.42
C ASN A 131 8.39 -2.21 -2.34
N PHE A 132 8.36 -1.77 -1.08
CA PHE A 132 8.56 -2.62 0.08
C PHE A 132 7.56 -2.33 1.17
N GLU A 133 6.94 -3.40 1.68
CA GLU A 133 6.33 -3.43 3.01
C GLU A 133 7.33 -4.04 3.99
N PHE A 134 7.60 -3.34 5.06
CA PHE A 134 8.57 -3.78 6.04
C PHE A 134 8.10 -3.50 7.47
N VAL A 135 8.64 -4.25 8.41
CA VAL A 135 8.42 -4.06 9.85
C VAL A 135 9.75 -3.70 10.50
N TYR A 136 9.71 -2.73 11.39
CA TYR A 136 10.86 -2.25 12.15
C TYR A 136 10.50 -2.03 13.61
N ALA A 137 11.50 -2.04 14.49
CA ALA A 137 11.31 -1.73 15.90
C ALA A 137 11.63 -0.26 16.17
N GLY A 138 10.80 0.40 16.98
CA GLY A 138 10.96 1.80 17.39
C GLY A 138 10.45 2.06 18.79
N GLY A 139 10.67 3.28 19.30
CA GLY A 139 10.22 3.72 20.60
C GLY A 139 8.74 4.05 20.68
N TYR A 140 8.22 4.18 21.87
CA TYR A 140 6.85 4.61 22.13
C TYR A 140 6.84 5.89 22.99
N PRO A 141 6.01 6.88 22.67
CA PRO A 141 5.20 7.03 21.45
C PRO A 141 6.07 7.28 20.20
N VAL A 142 5.57 6.90 19.03
CA VAL A 142 6.24 6.89 17.72
C VAL A 142 6.85 8.25 17.26
N VAL A 143 6.52 9.33 17.95
CA VAL A 143 6.85 10.71 17.55
C VAL A 143 8.27 11.17 17.91
N SER A 144 9.12 10.38 18.56
CA SER A 144 10.36 10.86 19.13
C SER A 144 11.56 10.84 18.17
N VAL A 145 11.64 9.87 17.27
CA VAL A 145 12.75 9.72 16.31
C VAL A 145 12.21 9.38 14.93
N LYS A 146 12.62 10.14 13.92
CA LYS A 146 12.32 9.79 12.52
C LYS A 146 13.35 8.79 12.02
N HIS A 147 12.92 7.56 11.75
CA HIS A 147 13.73 6.57 11.09
C HIS A 147 14.01 6.93 9.64
N MET A 148 15.17 6.55 9.14
CA MET A 148 15.56 6.79 7.76
C MET A 148 15.63 5.49 6.98
N ILE A 149 15.01 5.46 5.80
CA ILE A 149 15.04 4.34 4.86
C ILE A 149 15.73 4.81 3.59
N ASN A 150 16.61 3.97 3.02
CA ASN A 150 17.27 4.22 1.75
C ASN A 150 17.41 2.93 0.95
N LEU A 151 17.47 3.07 -0.37
CA LEU A 151 17.82 2.01 -1.31
C LEU A 151 19.07 2.43 -2.07
N LEU A 152 20.15 1.65 -1.91
CA LEU A 152 21.42 1.90 -2.56
C LEU A 152 21.57 0.96 -3.74
N GLN A 153 22.03 1.46 -4.90
CA GLN A 153 22.32 0.69 -6.08
C GLN A 153 23.82 0.44 -6.20
N HIS A 154 24.23 -0.82 -6.33
CA HIS A 154 25.57 -1.19 -6.74
C HIS A 154 25.71 -1.07 -8.27
N THR A 155 26.61 -0.25 -8.74
CA THR A 155 26.82 0.02 -10.18
C THR A 155 27.83 -0.92 -10.84
N ASP A 156 28.58 -1.66 -10.06
CA ASP A 156 29.63 -2.60 -10.51
C ASP A 156 29.13 -4.07 -10.67
N HIS A 157 27.81 -4.28 -10.58
CA HIS A 157 27.20 -5.60 -10.67
C HIS A 157 26.77 -5.92 -12.10
N ASN A 158 27.36 -6.95 -12.71
CA ASN A 158 27.14 -7.31 -14.11
C ASN A 158 25.98 -8.30 -14.38
N ASP A 159 25.31 -8.80 -13.33
CA ASP A 159 24.24 -9.80 -13.41
C ASP A 159 22.92 -9.19 -12.94
N GLY A 160 22.41 -8.17 -13.67
CA GLY A 160 21.19 -7.45 -13.36
C GLY A 160 21.38 -6.28 -12.38
N LEU A 161 20.37 -5.99 -11.58
CA LEU A 161 20.39 -4.92 -10.60
C LEU A 161 20.61 -5.47 -9.18
N LEU A 162 21.58 -4.90 -8.49
CA LEU A 162 21.84 -5.20 -7.08
C LEU A 162 21.58 -3.96 -6.24
N PHE A 163 20.69 -4.10 -5.26
CA PHE A 163 20.36 -3.06 -4.30
C PHE A 163 20.70 -3.48 -2.88
N GLU A 164 20.89 -2.48 -2.02
CA GLU A 164 20.86 -2.64 -0.57
C GLU A 164 19.74 -1.78 0.04
N PHE A 165 18.80 -2.41 0.72
CA PHE A 165 17.80 -1.71 1.51
C PHE A 165 18.39 -1.43 2.89
N ARG A 166 18.47 -0.16 3.26
CA ARG A 166 19.11 0.33 4.48
C ARG A 166 18.13 1.08 5.35
N HIS A 167 18.23 0.82 6.65
CA HIS A 167 17.44 1.46 7.68
C HIS A 167 18.35 2.04 8.75
N ASN A 168 18.07 3.27 9.19
CA ASN A 168 18.70 3.89 10.33
C ASN A 168 17.63 4.30 11.34
N ALA A 169 17.64 3.65 12.49
CA ALA A 169 16.76 3.95 13.61
C ALA A 169 17.29 5.09 14.49
N PHE A 170 18.48 5.65 14.19
CA PHE A 170 19.14 6.69 14.99
C PHE A 170 19.23 6.37 16.48
N LYS A 171 19.48 5.09 16.80
CA LYS A 171 19.52 4.55 18.18
C LYS A 171 18.20 4.67 18.92
N ASP A 172 17.07 4.73 18.21
CA ASP A 172 15.76 4.72 18.85
C ASP A 172 15.55 3.43 19.66
N ARG A 173 14.72 3.53 20.69
CA ARG A 173 14.37 2.38 21.53
C ARG A 173 13.58 1.36 20.72
N ARG A 174 13.75 0.07 21.01
CA ARG A 174 13.08 -1.04 20.32
C ARG A 174 11.94 -1.59 21.17
N GLU A 175 10.94 -0.75 21.45
CA GLU A 175 9.84 -1.07 22.39
C GLU A 175 8.61 -1.65 21.68
N GLN A 176 8.38 -1.23 20.43
CA GLN A 176 7.23 -1.68 19.64
C GLN A 176 7.63 -1.94 18.19
N LEU A 177 6.81 -2.74 17.51
CA LEU A 177 6.92 -2.98 16.08
C LEU A 177 5.99 -2.06 15.31
N TYR A 178 6.51 -1.46 14.28
CA TYR A 178 5.80 -0.61 13.33
C TYR A 178 5.93 -1.19 11.93
N SER A 179 4.90 -0.99 11.12
CA SER A 179 4.95 -1.29 9.69
C SER A 179 5.13 -0.01 8.89
N GLY A 180 5.81 -0.12 7.77
CA GLY A 180 5.99 0.95 6.80
C GLY A 180 5.90 0.44 5.39
N VAL A 181 5.54 1.34 4.47
CA VAL A 181 5.60 1.12 3.03
C VAL A 181 6.46 2.21 2.43
N VAL A 182 7.33 1.82 1.49
CA VAL A 182 8.17 2.76 0.75
C VAL A 182 8.25 2.36 -0.72
N SER A 183 8.31 3.35 -1.59
CA SER A 183 8.45 3.18 -3.04
C SER A 183 9.73 3.85 -3.54
N PHE A 184 10.43 3.17 -4.45
CA PHE A 184 11.64 3.69 -5.09
C PHE A 184 11.45 3.68 -6.61
N PRO A 185 11.51 4.82 -7.31
CA PRO A 185 11.44 4.84 -8.77
C PRO A 185 12.68 4.17 -9.36
N ILE A 186 12.45 3.13 -10.17
CA ILE A 186 13.52 2.35 -10.82
C ILE A 186 13.33 2.24 -12.34
N SER A 187 12.32 2.89 -12.93
CA SER A 187 12.03 2.80 -14.37
C SER A 187 13.27 3.07 -15.21
N SER A 188 13.98 4.17 -14.95
CA SER A 188 15.19 4.53 -15.69
C SER A 188 16.34 3.54 -15.55
N LEU A 189 16.31 2.69 -14.53
CA LEU A 189 17.31 1.63 -14.32
C LEU A 189 16.94 0.34 -15.08
N LEU A 190 15.67 0.22 -15.51
CA LEU A 190 15.12 -0.95 -16.19
C LEU A 190 15.12 -0.78 -17.71
N ASP A 191 15.05 0.47 -18.21
CA ASP A 191 14.77 0.79 -19.61
C ASP A 191 15.82 0.24 -20.58
N ASP A 192 17.11 0.25 -20.18
CA ASP A 192 18.22 -0.18 -21.02
C ASP A 192 18.65 -1.64 -20.78
N LEU A 193 17.96 -2.37 -19.90
CA LEU A 193 18.35 -3.74 -19.55
C LEU A 193 17.54 -4.77 -20.34
N PRO A 194 18.22 -5.86 -20.83
CA PRO A 194 17.52 -6.95 -21.48
C PRO A 194 16.61 -7.69 -20.47
N LYS A 195 15.39 -7.96 -20.87
CA LYS A 195 14.43 -8.70 -20.05
C LYS A 195 14.57 -10.22 -20.22
N PRO A 196 14.32 -11.01 -19.18
CA PRO A 196 13.98 -10.59 -17.81
C PRO A 196 15.15 -9.98 -17.06
N VAL A 197 14.92 -8.88 -16.35
CA VAL A 197 15.94 -8.25 -15.50
C VAL A 197 16.00 -8.96 -14.17
N LYS A 198 17.15 -9.50 -13.80
CA LYS A 198 17.38 -10.08 -12.47
C LYS A 198 17.60 -8.96 -11.45
N ILE A 199 16.81 -8.97 -10.38
CA ILE A 199 16.90 -7.99 -9.30
C ILE A 199 17.23 -8.70 -8.00
N LYS A 200 18.24 -8.20 -7.31
CA LYS A 200 18.67 -8.66 -6.00
C LYS A 200 18.59 -7.49 -5.01
N VAL A 201 18.02 -7.73 -3.83
CA VAL A 201 17.97 -6.76 -2.76
C VAL A 201 18.52 -7.36 -1.48
N LYS A 202 19.62 -6.82 -1.01
CA LYS A 202 20.21 -7.17 0.29
C LYS A 202 19.59 -6.29 1.39
N TYR A 203 19.38 -6.84 2.56
CA TYR A 203 18.96 -6.11 3.74
C TYR A 203 19.36 -6.81 5.03
N HIS A 204 19.44 -6.10 6.13
CA HIS A 204 19.70 -6.66 7.45
C HIS A 204 18.38 -7.08 8.11
N ASP A 205 18.21 -8.40 8.35
CA ASP A 205 17.00 -8.97 8.96
C ASP A 205 17.04 -8.87 10.49
N THR A 206 15.89 -8.81 11.10
CA THR A 206 15.69 -8.84 12.55
C THR A 206 16.28 -10.07 13.24
N ASN A 207 16.53 -11.15 12.51
CA ASN A 207 17.20 -12.35 13.01
C ASN A 207 18.73 -12.25 13.00
N THR A 208 19.29 -11.03 12.88
CA THR A 208 20.74 -10.73 12.96
C THR A 208 21.59 -11.29 11.81
N SER A 209 21.01 -11.58 10.66
CA SER A 209 21.73 -12.00 9.46
C SER A 209 21.32 -11.16 8.26
N ASP A 210 22.27 -10.90 7.39
CA ASP A 210 21.94 -10.31 6.09
C ASP A 210 21.13 -11.30 5.26
N ARG A 211 20.10 -10.81 4.63
CA ARG A 211 19.25 -11.55 3.70
C ARG A 211 19.31 -10.96 2.31
N THR A 212 19.01 -11.80 1.33
CA THR A 212 18.89 -11.38 -0.07
C THR A 212 17.55 -11.86 -0.62
N ILE A 213 16.79 -10.95 -1.18
CA ILE A 213 15.62 -11.21 -1.99
C ILE A 213 16.08 -11.24 -3.45
N GLU A 214 15.68 -12.27 -4.20
CA GLU A 214 15.93 -12.36 -5.65
C GLU A 214 14.61 -12.55 -6.39
N PHE A 215 14.41 -11.83 -7.48
CA PHE A 215 13.30 -12.02 -8.40
C PHE A 215 13.63 -11.49 -9.80
N ASN A 216 12.80 -11.87 -10.78
CA ASN A 216 12.95 -11.43 -12.16
C ASN A 216 11.82 -10.49 -12.54
N TYR A 217 12.18 -9.35 -13.13
CA TYR A 217 11.23 -8.41 -13.74
C TYR A 217 11.10 -8.71 -15.24
N GLN A 218 9.87 -8.89 -15.71
CA GLN A 218 9.50 -9.24 -17.09
C GLN A 218 9.43 -8.01 -18.00
#